data_5a540f6b7853f2d345c505221376e43b
#
_entry.id   5a540f6b7853f2d345c505221376e43b
#
_cell.length_a   1.000
_cell.length_b   1.000
_cell.length_c   1.000
_cell.angle_alpha   90.00
_cell.angle_beta   90.00
_cell.angle_gamma   90.00
#
_symmetry.space_group_name_H-M   'P 1'
#
loop_
_entity.id
_entity.type
_entity.pdbx_description
1 polymer ?
#
loop_
_entity_poly.entity_id
_entity_poly.type
_entity_poly.pdbx_seq_one_letter_code
_entity_poly.pdbx_strand_id
1 'polypeptide(L)'
;MTLVQAAQHAEKSGLPPISAKTAEVQLGNFSSFFSWAVREHLIDRTPAAGLQPLQEKRSKEDGRQPFSDADLVKLFSADLFRGPYPRLAPKLLGRYWVPLLALYHGARMNELCQLEVADAGVADGIPFLHIREESAADEEKHLKTRNSERIVPVHPVLQQLGFVEYVEATRDAGHVRLFPTLTKSATGYYSDNFSKWFGRFCDKCGVTDSRLAFHSFRHGFRDAARAADVPSEVARELGGWSDGDDSTSEDYGKGYTLSRKAAELAKIRFPAVEKILPLQGVNEKRHDG
;
A
#
# COMPACT_ATOMS: atom_id res chain seq x y z
N MET A 1 26.73 -27.50 -9.31
CA MET A 1 25.50 -28.17 -9.81
C MET A 1 25.09 -27.44 -11.08
N THR A 2 24.92 -28.17 -12.21
CA THR A 2 24.43 -27.60 -13.46
C THR A 2 22.91 -27.31 -13.39
N LEU A 3 22.35 -26.51 -14.31
CA LEU A 3 20.90 -26.26 -14.37
C LEU A 3 20.09 -27.56 -14.51
N VAL A 4 20.58 -28.52 -15.31
CA VAL A 4 19.93 -29.83 -15.48
C VAL A 4 19.93 -30.62 -14.17
N GLN A 5 21.06 -30.63 -13.45
CA GLN A 5 21.17 -31.29 -12.14
C GLN A 5 20.26 -30.61 -11.10
N ALA A 6 20.13 -29.27 -11.14
CA ALA A 6 19.24 -28.53 -10.26
C ALA A 6 17.76 -28.85 -10.53
N ALA A 7 17.36 -28.93 -11.80
CA ALA A 7 16.00 -29.31 -12.19
C ALA A 7 15.67 -30.75 -11.74
N GLN A 8 16.58 -31.71 -12.01
CA GLN A 8 16.41 -33.09 -11.55
C GLN A 8 16.36 -33.23 -10.03
N HIS A 9 17.14 -32.41 -9.30
CA HIS A 9 17.11 -32.39 -7.85
C HIS A 9 15.75 -31.83 -7.34
N ALA A 10 15.26 -30.75 -7.92
CA ALA A 10 13.98 -30.17 -7.56
C ALA A 10 12.83 -31.16 -7.79
N GLU A 11 12.83 -31.85 -8.93
CA GLU A 11 11.82 -32.87 -9.24
C GLU A 11 11.87 -34.04 -8.25
N LYS A 12 13.07 -34.59 -7.97
CA LYS A 12 13.25 -35.68 -7.00
C LYS A 12 12.89 -35.27 -5.56
N SER A 13 13.05 -34.00 -5.21
CA SER A 13 12.75 -33.47 -3.87
C SER A 13 11.32 -32.98 -3.74
N GLY A 14 10.48 -33.09 -4.78
CA GLY A 14 9.08 -32.65 -4.76
C GLY A 14 8.94 -31.14 -4.54
N LEU A 15 9.95 -30.33 -4.93
CA LEU A 15 9.86 -28.88 -4.78
C LEU A 15 8.79 -28.33 -5.74
N PRO A 16 7.92 -27.43 -5.26
CA PRO A 16 6.91 -26.83 -6.12
C PRO A 16 7.55 -26.00 -7.23
N PRO A 17 7.02 -26.03 -8.47
CA PRO A 17 7.52 -25.20 -9.55
C PRO A 17 7.28 -23.71 -9.24
N ILE A 18 8.11 -22.84 -9.83
CA ILE A 18 7.85 -21.40 -9.80
C ILE A 18 6.56 -21.10 -10.54
N SER A 19 5.85 -20.03 -10.12
CA SER A 19 4.61 -19.64 -10.81
C SER A 19 4.89 -19.23 -12.26
N ALA A 20 3.92 -19.46 -13.15
CA ALA A 20 4.02 -19.04 -14.56
C ALA A 20 4.35 -17.54 -14.68
N LYS A 21 3.78 -16.69 -13.81
CA LYS A 21 4.12 -15.25 -13.77
C LYS A 21 5.57 -15.00 -13.36
N THR A 22 6.10 -15.75 -12.42
CA THR A 22 7.52 -15.66 -12.05
C THR A 22 8.42 -16.10 -13.21
N ALA A 23 8.05 -17.19 -13.88
CA ALA A 23 8.78 -17.67 -15.06
C ALA A 23 8.76 -16.64 -16.20
N GLU A 24 7.62 -16.01 -16.46
CA GLU A 24 7.46 -14.92 -17.44
C GLU A 24 8.38 -13.72 -17.12
N VAL A 25 8.40 -13.27 -15.87
CA VAL A 25 9.25 -12.15 -15.43
C VAL A 25 10.74 -12.52 -15.59
N GLN A 26 11.14 -13.72 -15.17
CA GLN A 26 12.55 -14.16 -15.33
C GLN A 26 12.93 -14.26 -16.80
N LEU A 27 12.07 -14.82 -17.65
CA LEU A 27 12.31 -14.89 -19.08
C LEU A 27 12.43 -13.50 -19.72
N GLY A 28 11.57 -12.55 -19.29
CA GLY A 28 11.66 -11.15 -19.71
C GLY A 28 13.00 -10.51 -19.34
N ASN A 29 13.50 -10.76 -18.11
CA ASN A 29 14.80 -10.27 -17.65
C ASN A 29 15.94 -10.88 -18.49
N PHE A 30 15.90 -12.19 -18.74
CA PHE A 30 16.88 -12.86 -19.61
C PHE A 30 16.86 -12.30 -21.03
N SER A 31 15.67 -12.15 -21.62
CA SER A 31 15.51 -11.60 -22.97
C SER A 31 16.06 -10.18 -23.07
N SER A 32 15.80 -9.34 -22.06
CA SER A 32 16.32 -7.97 -22.00
C SER A 32 17.85 -7.94 -21.89
N PHE A 33 18.41 -8.78 -21.02
CA PHE A 33 19.87 -8.90 -20.85
C PHE A 33 20.55 -9.35 -22.15
N PHE A 34 20.08 -10.42 -22.78
CA PHE A 34 20.68 -10.92 -24.01
C PHE A 34 20.45 -9.99 -25.19
N SER A 35 19.34 -9.27 -25.27
CA SER A 35 19.12 -8.22 -26.27
C SER A 35 20.10 -7.05 -26.10
N TRP A 36 20.41 -6.69 -24.85
CA TRP A 36 21.48 -5.73 -24.56
C TRP A 36 22.84 -6.27 -25.02
N ALA A 37 23.22 -7.52 -24.68
CA ALA A 37 24.49 -8.13 -25.05
C ALA A 37 24.69 -8.20 -26.58
N VAL A 38 23.62 -8.46 -27.35
CA VAL A 38 23.68 -8.41 -28.84
C VAL A 38 23.93 -6.97 -29.31
N ARG A 39 23.24 -5.98 -28.75
CA ARG A 39 23.40 -4.56 -29.11
C ARG A 39 24.80 -4.04 -28.81
N GLU A 40 25.43 -4.52 -27.73
CA GLU A 40 26.82 -4.20 -27.36
C GLU A 40 27.86 -5.10 -28.10
N HIS A 41 27.44 -5.89 -29.09
CA HIS A 41 28.29 -6.78 -29.85
C HIS A 41 29.08 -7.81 -29.01
N LEU A 42 28.55 -8.17 -27.80
CA LEU A 42 29.18 -9.19 -26.95
C LEU A 42 28.83 -10.61 -27.39
N ILE A 43 27.70 -10.79 -28.06
CA ILE A 43 27.25 -12.03 -28.68
C ILE A 43 26.53 -11.72 -30.00
N ASP A 44 26.58 -12.68 -30.95
CA ASP A 44 25.99 -12.46 -32.28
C ASP A 44 24.47 -12.57 -32.30
N ARG A 45 23.89 -13.40 -31.42
CA ARG A 45 22.45 -13.62 -31.34
C ARG A 45 21.99 -13.94 -29.92
N THR A 46 20.74 -13.58 -29.60
CA THR A 46 20.17 -13.91 -28.32
C THR A 46 19.80 -15.39 -28.18
N PRO A 47 20.29 -16.10 -27.13
CA PRO A 47 19.85 -17.47 -26.86
C PRO A 47 18.41 -17.54 -26.34
N ALA A 48 17.78 -16.41 -26.01
CA ALA A 48 16.39 -16.33 -25.57
C ALA A 48 15.39 -16.14 -26.74
N ALA A 49 15.87 -16.13 -27.99
CA ALA A 49 15.01 -15.97 -29.17
C ALA A 49 13.97 -17.09 -29.25
N GLY A 50 12.70 -16.75 -29.39
CA GLY A 50 11.61 -17.71 -29.54
C GLY A 50 11.19 -18.45 -28.27
N LEU A 51 11.84 -18.20 -27.13
CA LEU A 51 11.37 -18.74 -25.86
C LEU A 51 10.05 -18.06 -25.46
N GLN A 52 9.06 -18.87 -25.12
CA GLN A 52 7.76 -18.41 -24.62
C GLN A 52 7.54 -18.95 -23.20
N PRO A 53 7.01 -18.14 -22.26
CA PRO A 53 6.63 -18.66 -20.96
C PRO A 53 5.48 -19.65 -21.12
N LEU A 54 5.43 -20.66 -20.23
CA LEU A 54 4.27 -21.54 -20.15
C LEU A 54 3.02 -20.71 -19.84
N GLN A 55 2.04 -20.76 -20.73
CA GLN A 55 0.77 -20.07 -20.54
C GLN A 55 -0.12 -20.89 -19.60
N GLU A 56 -0.14 -20.53 -18.32
CA GLU A 56 -1.20 -20.97 -17.44
C GLU A 56 -2.37 -19.99 -17.54
N LYS A 57 -3.57 -20.48 -17.86
CA LYS A 57 -4.79 -19.68 -17.73
C LYS A 57 -5.08 -19.50 -16.24
N ARG A 58 -4.61 -18.40 -15.67
CA ARG A 58 -5.05 -18.00 -14.32
C ARG A 58 -6.48 -17.49 -14.40
N SER A 59 -7.34 -17.95 -13.52
CA SER A 59 -8.63 -17.31 -13.31
C SER A 59 -8.39 -15.95 -12.60
N LYS A 60 -9.29 -14.99 -12.81
CA LYS A 60 -9.25 -13.72 -12.04
C LYS A 60 -9.40 -13.96 -10.53
N GLU A 61 -9.94 -15.10 -10.14
CA GLU A 61 -10.16 -15.53 -8.76
C GLU A 61 -8.87 -15.93 -8.03
N ASP A 62 -7.82 -16.30 -8.77
CA ASP A 62 -6.51 -16.63 -8.21
C ASP A 62 -5.67 -15.40 -7.84
N GLY A 63 -6.13 -14.21 -8.21
CA GLY A 63 -5.46 -12.95 -7.94
C GLY A 63 -5.63 -12.47 -6.50
N ARG A 64 -4.89 -11.41 -6.13
CA ARG A 64 -5.08 -10.72 -4.85
C ARG A 64 -6.52 -10.24 -4.72
N GLN A 65 -7.12 -10.48 -3.55
CA GLN A 65 -8.49 -10.13 -3.22
C GLN A 65 -8.51 -8.96 -2.21
N PRO A 66 -9.58 -8.15 -2.17
CA PRO A 66 -9.82 -7.23 -1.06
C PRO A 66 -10.10 -8.03 0.22
N PHE A 67 -9.84 -7.43 1.40
CA PHE A 67 -10.35 -7.97 2.66
C PHE A 67 -11.87 -7.89 2.67
N SER A 68 -12.53 -8.96 3.10
CA SER A 68 -13.96 -8.93 3.42
C SER A 68 -14.21 -8.10 4.70
N ASP A 69 -15.46 -7.66 4.92
CA ASP A 69 -15.86 -7.01 6.17
C ASP A 69 -15.51 -7.87 7.40
N ALA A 70 -15.69 -9.19 7.29
CA ALA A 70 -15.34 -10.12 8.37
C ALA A 70 -13.82 -10.15 8.65
N ASP A 71 -12.98 -10.09 7.61
CA ASP A 71 -11.53 -10.04 7.78
C ASP A 71 -11.11 -8.70 8.37
N LEU A 72 -11.68 -7.59 7.90
CA LEU A 72 -11.43 -6.26 8.46
C LEU A 72 -11.82 -6.20 9.94
N VAL A 73 -12.99 -6.76 10.32
CA VAL A 73 -13.40 -6.83 11.72
C VAL A 73 -12.41 -7.64 12.55
N LYS A 74 -11.94 -8.80 12.07
CA LYS A 74 -10.89 -9.58 12.77
C LYS A 74 -9.61 -8.76 13.00
N LEU A 75 -9.14 -8.06 11.96
CA LEU A 75 -7.91 -7.26 12.04
C LEU A 75 -8.06 -6.07 13.01
N PHE A 76 -9.13 -5.28 12.85
CA PHE A 76 -9.31 -4.04 13.61
C PHE A 76 -9.95 -4.25 14.99
N SER A 77 -10.43 -5.46 15.33
CA SER A 77 -10.81 -5.83 16.70
C SER A 77 -9.62 -6.26 17.56
N ALA A 78 -8.42 -6.40 17.01
CA ALA A 78 -7.22 -6.74 17.76
C ALA A 78 -6.90 -5.67 18.81
N ASP A 79 -6.24 -6.07 19.92
CA ASP A 79 -5.88 -5.18 21.03
C ASP A 79 -5.14 -3.91 20.61
N LEU A 80 -4.40 -4.00 19.50
CA LEU A 80 -3.70 -2.87 18.89
C LEU A 80 -4.65 -1.71 18.57
N PHE A 81 -5.90 -1.98 18.16
CA PHE A 81 -6.87 -0.97 17.71
C PHE A 81 -7.98 -0.67 18.72
N ARG A 82 -8.03 -1.36 19.88
CA ARG A 82 -9.11 -1.23 20.88
C ARG A 82 -9.12 0.08 21.66
N GLY A 83 -8.32 1.04 21.32
CA GLY A 83 -8.35 2.30 22.04
C GLY A 83 -7.52 3.37 21.39
N PRO A 84 -7.57 4.62 21.92
CA PRO A 84 -6.89 5.75 21.32
C PRO A 84 -5.38 5.53 21.29
N TYR A 85 -4.73 5.96 20.21
CA TYR A 85 -3.29 5.77 19.95
C TYR A 85 -2.35 6.24 21.07
N PRO A 86 -2.66 7.31 21.86
CA PRO A 86 -1.74 7.78 22.90
C PRO A 86 -1.41 6.75 23.97
N ARG A 87 -2.21 5.68 24.09
CA ARG A 87 -1.91 4.55 25.02
C ARG A 87 -0.87 3.59 24.49
N LEU A 88 -0.54 3.66 23.19
CA LEU A 88 0.35 2.72 22.57
C LEU A 88 1.81 3.10 22.81
N ALA A 89 2.63 2.07 23.08
CA ALA A 89 4.08 2.27 23.10
C ALA A 89 4.58 2.77 21.72
N PRO A 90 5.62 3.61 21.66
CA PRO A 90 6.11 4.21 20.41
C PRO A 90 6.33 3.21 19.27
N LYS A 91 6.86 2.01 19.60
CA LYS A 91 7.10 0.94 18.63
C LYS A 91 5.84 0.38 17.95
N LEU A 92 4.66 0.67 18.48
CA LEU A 92 3.37 0.23 17.94
C LEU A 92 2.69 1.27 17.06
N LEU A 93 3.10 2.55 17.13
CA LEU A 93 2.42 3.64 16.44
C LEU A 93 2.40 3.46 14.92
N GLY A 94 3.52 3.07 14.30
CA GLY A 94 3.54 2.73 12.88
C GLY A 94 2.65 1.53 12.53
N ARG A 95 2.58 0.54 13.43
CA ARG A 95 1.70 -0.64 13.26
C ARG A 95 0.22 -0.31 13.41
N TYR A 96 -0.12 0.71 14.17
CA TYR A 96 -1.47 1.23 14.32
C TYR A 96 -1.89 2.07 13.12
N TRP A 97 -1.08 3.07 12.75
CA TRP A 97 -1.48 4.04 11.73
C TRP A 97 -1.37 3.54 10.30
N VAL A 98 -0.32 2.78 9.94
CA VAL A 98 -0.09 2.37 8.55
C VAL A 98 -1.23 1.52 7.97
N PRO A 99 -1.82 0.53 8.69
CA PRO A 99 -3.00 -0.19 8.18
C PRO A 99 -4.25 0.69 8.05
N LEU A 100 -4.49 1.60 8.99
CA LEU A 100 -5.61 2.55 8.93
C LEU A 100 -5.46 3.51 7.74
N LEU A 101 -4.27 4.06 7.55
CA LEU A 101 -3.96 4.90 6.39
C LEU A 101 -4.16 4.12 5.08
N ALA A 102 -3.73 2.86 5.02
CA ALA A 102 -3.91 2.04 3.83
C ALA A 102 -5.39 1.79 3.52
N LEU A 103 -6.21 1.54 4.55
CA LEU A 103 -7.64 1.32 4.40
C LEU A 103 -8.34 2.56 3.84
N TYR A 104 -8.06 3.74 4.41
CA TYR A 104 -8.78 4.98 4.09
C TYR A 104 -8.16 5.83 2.97
N HIS A 105 -6.94 5.51 2.51
CA HIS A 105 -6.29 6.25 1.41
C HIS A 105 -5.92 5.36 0.22
N GLY A 106 -5.99 4.03 0.35
CA GLY A 106 -5.60 3.11 -0.70
C GLY A 106 -4.13 3.20 -1.12
N ALA A 107 -3.27 3.84 -0.31
CA ALA A 107 -1.86 4.05 -0.61
C ALA A 107 -1.06 2.74 -0.52
N ARG A 108 0.10 2.70 -1.20
CA ARG A 108 1.00 1.54 -1.15
C ARG A 108 1.73 1.49 0.20
N MET A 109 2.04 0.29 0.66
CA MET A 109 2.69 0.08 1.95
C MET A 109 3.98 0.89 2.11
N ASN A 110 4.86 0.89 1.09
CA ASN A 110 6.12 1.65 1.19
C ASN A 110 5.88 3.16 1.19
N GLU A 111 4.92 3.67 0.43
CA GLU A 111 4.51 5.08 0.44
C GLU A 111 4.18 5.52 1.87
N LEU A 112 3.41 4.71 2.60
CA LEU A 112 3.02 5.00 3.98
C LEU A 112 4.17 4.81 4.97
N CYS A 113 4.92 3.72 4.86
CA CYS A 113 6.01 3.42 5.78
C CYS A 113 7.15 4.45 5.73
N GLN A 114 7.35 5.12 4.61
CA GLN A 114 8.42 6.11 4.42
C GLN A 114 8.01 7.57 4.65
N LEU A 115 6.75 7.82 5.07
CA LEU A 115 6.27 9.18 5.34
C LEU A 115 7.14 9.90 6.36
N GLU A 116 7.38 11.17 6.09
CA GLU A 116 8.04 12.12 6.98
C GLU A 116 7.02 13.09 7.56
N VAL A 117 7.37 13.73 8.65
CA VAL A 117 6.54 14.78 9.26
C VAL A 117 6.34 15.96 8.29
N ALA A 118 7.34 16.25 7.46
CA ALA A 118 7.28 17.27 6.41
C ALA A 118 6.33 16.93 5.25
N ASP A 119 5.88 15.67 5.15
CA ASP A 119 4.89 15.25 4.16
C ASP A 119 3.46 15.53 4.62
N ALA A 120 3.25 15.86 5.90
CA ALA A 120 1.94 16.22 6.44
C ALA A 120 1.80 17.74 6.60
N GLY A 121 0.68 18.26 6.14
CA GLY A 121 0.40 19.70 6.19
C GLY A 121 -1.10 20.00 6.27
N VAL A 122 -1.41 21.28 6.31
CA VAL A 122 -2.78 21.80 6.25
C VAL A 122 -2.81 22.90 5.17
N ALA A 123 -3.78 22.84 4.27
CA ALA A 123 -4.06 23.88 3.28
C ALA A 123 -5.56 24.14 3.25
N ASP A 124 -5.98 25.39 3.29
CA ASP A 124 -7.39 25.82 3.34
C ASP A 124 -8.18 25.11 4.46
N GLY A 125 -7.54 24.86 5.61
CA GLY A 125 -8.13 24.16 6.75
C GLY A 125 -8.27 22.64 6.56
N ILE A 126 -7.78 22.08 5.44
CA ILE A 126 -7.86 20.65 5.12
C ILE A 126 -6.50 20.01 5.41
N PRO A 127 -6.40 19.08 6.39
CA PRO A 127 -5.18 18.33 6.61
C PRO A 127 -4.94 17.34 5.46
N PHE A 128 -3.68 17.20 5.06
CA PHE A 128 -3.29 16.36 3.92
C PHE A 128 -1.97 15.62 4.15
N LEU A 129 -1.73 14.60 3.36
CA LEU A 129 -0.45 13.93 3.18
C LEU A 129 0.04 14.16 1.74
N HIS A 130 1.30 14.54 1.59
CA HIS A 130 2.00 14.61 0.31
C HIS A 130 2.84 13.34 0.11
N ILE A 131 2.39 12.45 -0.73
CA ILE A 131 3.14 11.26 -1.13
C ILE A 131 4.10 11.67 -2.23
N ARG A 132 5.42 11.71 -1.94
CA ARG A 132 6.47 12.22 -2.83
C ARG A 132 7.79 11.48 -2.64
N GLU A 133 8.70 11.62 -3.61
CA GLU A 133 10.07 11.06 -3.53
C GLU A 133 11.02 12.00 -2.78
N GLU A 134 10.76 13.31 -2.81
CA GLU A 134 11.59 14.28 -2.09
C GLU A 134 11.58 13.99 -0.59
N SER A 135 12.76 14.02 0.03
CA SER A 135 12.96 13.76 1.45
C SER A 135 13.56 14.97 2.15
N ALA A 136 13.02 15.32 3.31
CA ALA A 136 13.59 16.31 4.20
C ALA A 136 14.78 15.77 5.02
N ALA A 137 14.90 14.45 5.11
CA ALA A 137 15.98 13.75 5.83
C ALA A 137 17.23 13.48 4.96
N ASP A 138 17.24 13.94 3.70
CA ASP A 138 18.26 13.58 2.69
C ASP A 138 18.40 12.03 2.52
N GLU A 139 17.31 11.32 2.81
CA GLU A 139 17.21 9.88 2.63
C GLU A 139 16.48 9.55 1.32
N GLU A 140 16.93 8.51 0.64
CA GLU A 140 16.25 8.06 -0.57
C GLU A 140 14.86 7.49 -0.24
N LYS A 141 13.81 8.15 -0.77
CA LYS A 141 12.44 7.66 -0.82
C LYS A 141 12.20 7.01 -2.18
N HIS A 142 11.37 5.98 -2.18
CA HIS A 142 11.09 5.23 -3.40
C HIS A 142 9.59 5.26 -3.71
N LEU A 143 9.22 5.87 -4.82
CA LEU A 143 7.92 5.68 -5.45
C LEU A 143 8.04 4.67 -6.60
N LYS A 144 6.99 3.91 -6.86
CA LYS A 144 6.98 2.92 -7.94
C LYS A 144 7.07 3.57 -9.33
N THR A 145 6.47 4.76 -9.47
CA THR A 145 6.44 5.55 -10.70
C THR A 145 6.36 7.04 -10.32
N ARG A 146 6.85 7.95 -11.18
CA ARG A 146 6.71 9.41 -10.98
C ARG A 146 5.26 9.84 -10.80
N ASN A 147 4.34 9.24 -11.52
CA ASN A 147 2.89 9.50 -11.40
C ASN A 147 2.28 9.03 -10.06
N SER A 148 3.07 8.48 -9.15
CA SER A 148 2.62 8.16 -7.79
C SER A 148 2.67 9.36 -6.86
N GLU A 149 3.34 10.46 -7.24
CA GLU A 149 3.37 11.70 -6.46
C GLU A 149 2.00 12.35 -6.44
N ARG A 150 1.52 12.65 -5.24
CA ARG A 150 0.18 13.20 -5.06
C ARG A 150 -0.06 13.76 -3.67
N ILE A 151 -1.00 14.70 -3.58
CA ILE A 151 -1.54 15.20 -2.31
C ILE A 151 -2.89 14.52 -2.05
N VAL A 152 -3.00 13.88 -0.88
CA VAL A 152 -4.20 13.15 -0.43
C VAL A 152 -4.72 13.79 0.85
N PRO A 153 -5.99 14.26 0.91
CA PRO A 153 -6.58 14.76 2.15
C PRO A 153 -6.60 13.68 3.23
N VAL A 154 -6.47 14.05 4.48
CA VAL A 154 -6.65 13.10 5.59
C VAL A 154 -8.13 12.78 5.74
N HIS A 155 -8.47 11.49 5.67
CA HIS A 155 -9.85 11.03 5.78
C HIS A 155 -10.47 11.42 7.13
N PRO A 156 -11.78 11.85 7.20
CA PRO A 156 -12.43 12.29 8.44
C PRO A 156 -12.35 11.27 9.58
N VAL A 157 -12.44 9.98 9.30
CA VAL A 157 -12.28 8.92 10.31
C VAL A 157 -10.88 8.92 10.93
N LEU A 158 -9.84 9.17 10.15
CA LEU A 158 -8.48 9.26 10.68
C LEU A 158 -8.29 10.52 11.54
N GLN A 159 -8.93 11.63 11.17
CA GLN A 159 -8.95 12.83 12.00
C GLN A 159 -9.65 12.56 13.34
N GLN A 160 -10.80 11.89 13.32
CA GLN A 160 -11.51 11.48 14.55
C GLN A 160 -10.72 10.51 15.43
N LEU A 161 -9.81 9.74 14.84
CA LEU A 161 -8.88 8.85 15.58
C LEU A 161 -7.68 9.60 16.16
N GLY A 162 -7.51 10.90 15.87
CA GLY A 162 -6.43 11.74 16.36
C GLY A 162 -5.17 11.68 15.50
N PHE A 163 -5.27 11.40 14.20
CA PHE A 163 -4.10 11.33 13.33
C PHE A 163 -3.40 12.68 13.17
N VAL A 164 -4.17 13.79 13.13
CA VAL A 164 -3.59 15.14 13.02
C VAL A 164 -2.79 15.46 14.28
N GLU A 165 -3.34 15.17 15.45
CA GLU A 165 -2.69 15.34 16.75
C GLU A 165 -1.44 14.46 16.86
N TYR A 166 -1.48 13.25 16.31
CA TYR A 166 -0.30 12.38 16.22
C TYR A 166 0.81 13.00 15.39
N VAL A 167 0.50 13.59 14.23
CA VAL A 167 1.46 14.28 13.37
C VAL A 167 2.11 15.44 14.12
N GLU A 168 1.30 16.28 14.78
CA GLU A 168 1.81 17.44 15.54
C GLU A 168 2.70 16.99 16.71
N ALA A 169 2.26 16.01 17.49
CA ALA A 169 3.06 15.46 18.58
C ALA A 169 4.40 14.86 18.08
N THR A 170 4.41 14.25 16.90
CA THR A 170 5.63 13.71 16.29
C THR A 170 6.56 14.82 15.82
N ARG A 171 5.98 15.94 15.32
CA ARG A 171 6.70 17.16 14.93
C ARG A 171 7.32 17.85 16.14
N ASP A 172 6.55 18.04 17.20
CA ASP A 172 7.01 18.69 18.43
C ASP A 172 8.11 17.88 19.13
N ALA A 173 8.10 16.56 18.98
CA ALA A 173 9.17 15.68 19.45
C ALA A 173 10.45 15.75 18.59
N GLY A 174 10.47 16.55 17.52
CA GLY A 174 11.62 16.75 16.64
C GLY A 174 11.93 15.56 15.72
N HIS A 175 10.99 14.65 15.54
CA HIS A 175 11.19 13.53 14.62
C HIS A 175 11.06 13.98 13.15
N VAL A 176 11.98 13.54 12.31
CA VAL A 176 11.91 13.76 10.87
C VAL A 176 10.90 12.78 10.24
N ARG A 177 10.92 11.53 10.68
CA ARG A 177 10.03 10.49 10.18
C ARG A 177 8.70 10.46 10.93
N LEU A 178 7.60 10.28 10.19
CA LEU A 178 6.27 10.15 10.78
C LEU A 178 6.15 8.87 11.63
N PHE A 179 6.85 7.80 11.24
CA PHE A 179 6.92 6.53 12.00
C PHE A 179 8.38 6.21 12.36
N PRO A 180 8.95 6.89 13.36
CA PRO A 180 10.40 6.84 13.62
C PRO A 180 10.91 5.46 14.05
N THR A 181 10.05 4.57 14.52
CA THR A 181 10.42 3.22 14.96
C THR A 181 10.38 2.16 13.85
N LEU A 182 9.93 2.51 12.64
CA LEU A 182 10.04 1.62 11.50
C LEU A 182 11.49 1.62 10.99
N THR A 183 12.00 0.43 10.65
CA THR A 183 13.39 0.24 10.22
C THR A 183 13.45 -0.22 8.77
N LYS A 184 14.44 0.28 8.02
CA LYS A 184 14.77 -0.22 6.68
C LYS A 184 15.25 -1.67 6.75
N SER A 185 14.94 -2.45 5.73
CA SER A 185 15.55 -3.76 5.49
C SER A 185 16.93 -3.60 4.81
N ALA A 186 17.62 -4.71 4.60
CA ALA A 186 18.87 -4.73 3.84
C ALA A 186 18.69 -4.27 2.38
N THR A 187 17.48 -4.31 1.83
CA THR A 187 17.14 -3.82 0.49
C THR A 187 16.84 -2.33 0.44
N GLY A 188 16.90 -1.61 1.57
CA GLY A 188 16.66 -0.18 1.67
C GLY A 188 15.18 0.22 1.86
N TYR A 189 14.23 -0.74 1.90
CA TYR A 189 12.81 -0.45 2.03
C TYR A 189 12.30 -0.64 3.46
N TYR A 190 11.47 0.29 3.93
CA TYR A 190 10.77 0.17 5.22
C TYR A 190 9.65 -0.86 5.18
N SER A 191 9.01 -1.00 4.01
CA SER A 191 7.90 -1.91 3.78
C SER A 191 8.24 -3.38 3.96
N ASP A 192 9.50 -3.80 3.76
CA ASP A 192 9.87 -5.21 3.84
C ASP A 192 9.72 -5.78 5.25
N ASN A 193 10.26 -5.07 6.25
CA ASN A 193 10.12 -5.46 7.64
C ASN A 193 8.67 -5.34 8.11
N PHE A 194 7.97 -4.29 7.65
CA PHE A 194 6.57 -4.08 7.96
C PHE A 194 5.69 -5.19 7.36
N SER A 195 5.94 -5.59 6.12
CA SER A 195 5.22 -6.69 5.44
C SER A 195 5.32 -8.01 6.20
N LYS A 196 6.53 -8.35 6.66
CA LYS A 196 6.75 -9.57 7.47
C LYS A 196 5.98 -9.52 8.79
N TRP A 197 5.95 -8.35 9.44
CA TRP A 197 5.14 -8.15 10.64
C TRP A 197 3.66 -8.28 10.31
N PHE A 198 3.17 -7.62 9.26
CA PHE A 198 1.77 -7.60 8.89
C PHE A 198 1.24 -9.00 8.52
N GLY A 199 2.02 -9.82 7.80
CA GLY A 199 1.65 -11.20 7.53
C GLY A 199 1.40 -12.00 8.83
N ARG A 200 2.37 -11.96 9.77
CA ARG A 200 2.21 -12.61 11.08
C ARG A 200 1.05 -12.03 11.91
N PHE A 201 0.74 -10.75 11.74
CA PHE A 201 -0.40 -10.12 12.38
C PHE A 201 -1.72 -10.65 11.80
N CYS A 202 -1.84 -10.79 10.48
CA CYS A 202 -2.99 -11.43 9.82
C CYS A 202 -3.21 -12.85 10.34
N ASP A 203 -2.16 -13.68 10.37
CA ASP A 203 -2.22 -15.06 10.89
C ASP A 203 -2.74 -15.08 12.33
N LYS A 204 -2.21 -14.22 13.19
CA LYS A 204 -2.63 -14.09 14.60
C LYS A 204 -4.11 -13.69 14.73
N CYS A 205 -4.63 -12.89 13.79
CA CYS A 205 -6.03 -12.47 13.76
C CYS A 205 -6.94 -13.51 13.09
N GLY A 206 -6.41 -14.64 12.63
CA GLY A 206 -7.19 -15.67 11.92
C GLY A 206 -7.58 -15.27 10.49
N VAL A 207 -6.76 -14.42 9.85
CA VAL A 207 -6.88 -14.05 8.43
C VAL A 207 -5.76 -14.76 7.67
N THR A 208 -6.04 -15.97 7.17
CA THR A 208 -5.02 -16.92 6.67
C THR A 208 -5.12 -17.19 5.15
N ASP A 209 -6.07 -16.57 4.45
CA ASP A 209 -6.17 -16.70 2.99
C ASP A 209 -4.91 -16.11 2.32
N SER A 210 -4.17 -16.95 1.60
CA SER A 210 -2.92 -16.59 0.92
C SER A 210 -3.10 -15.51 -0.17
N ARG A 211 -4.33 -15.28 -0.63
CA ARG A 211 -4.67 -14.22 -1.58
C ARG A 211 -4.74 -12.85 -0.91
N LEU A 212 -4.83 -12.80 0.43
CA LEU A 212 -4.87 -11.58 1.22
C LEU A 212 -3.47 -11.13 1.62
N ALA A 213 -3.21 -9.87 1.50
CA ALA A 213 -1.95 -9.23 1.89
C ALA A 213 -2.21 -7.74 2.18
N PHE A 214 -1.19 -6.99 2.59
CA PHE A 214 -1.33 -5.55 2.81
C PHE A 214 -1.94 -4.81 1.60
N HIS A 215 -1.62 -5.24 0.39
CA HIS A 215 -2.18 -4.66 -0.85
C HIS A 215 -3.70 -4.85 -0.98
N SER A 216 -4.29 -5.77 -0.24
CA SER A 216 -5.74 -6.00 -0.18
C SER A 216 -6.52 -4.78 0.35
N PHE A 217 -5.92 -3.93 1.20
CA PHE A 217 -6.49 -2.64 1.59
C PHE A 217 -6.72 -1.74 0.38
N ARG A 218 -5.76 -1.71 -0.55
CA ARG A 218 -5.84 -0.88 -1.75
C ARG A 218 -6.92 -1.38 -2.72
N HIS A 219 -7.12 -2.70 -2.81
CA HIS A 219 -8.26 -3.28 -3.54
C HIS A 219 -9.58 -2.89 -2.87
N GLY A 220 -9.68 -3.05 -1.55
CA GLY A 220 -10.87 -2.65 -0.78
C GLY A 220 -11.19 -1.17 -0.89
N PHE A 221 -10.19 -0.29 -0.84
CA PHE A 221 -10.38 1.15 -1.06
C PHE A 221 -10.97 1.45 -2.46
N ARG A 222 -10.47 0.78 -3.50
CA ARG A 222 -11.01 0.95 -4.87
C ARG A 222 -12.46 0.51 -4.97
N ASP A 223 -12.81 -0.60 -4.32
CA ASP A 223 -14.18 -1.12 -4.34
C ASP A 223 -15.10 -0.23 -3.50
N ALA A 224 -14.66 0.26 -2.34
CA ALA A 224 -15.40 1.21 -1.53
C ALA A 224 -15.61 2.57 -2.23
N ALA A 225 -14.61 3.05 -2.99
CA ALA A 225 -14.75 4.26 -3.80
C ALA A 225 -15.82 4.08 -4.90
N ARG A 226 -15.86 2.92 -5.55
CA ARG A 226 -16.91 2.60 -6.53
C ARG A 226 -18.29 2.51 -5.89
N ALA A 227 -18.39 1.85 -4.73
CA ALA A 227 -19.65 1.71 -3.99
C ALA A 227 -20.19 3.05 -3.47
N ALA A 228 -19.29 4.04 -3.29
CA ALA A 228 -19.63 5.41 -2.87
C ALA A 228 -19.83 6.37 -4.04
N ASP A 229 -19.89 5.88 -5.29
CA ASP A 229 -20.03 6.68 -6.52
C ASP A 229 -18.97 7.80 -6.63
N VAL A 230 -17.76 7.57 -6.14
CA VAL A 230 -16.64 8.49 -6.32
C VAL A 230 -16.22 8.46 -7.79
N PRO A 231 -16.10 9.63 -8.47
CA PRO A 231 -15.65 9.68 -9.86
C PRO A 231 -14.32 8.94 -10.04
N SER A 232 -14.22 8.14 -11.10
CA SER A 232 -13.06 7.24 -11.32
C SER A 232 -11.74 7.98 -11.38
N GLU A 233 -11.72 9.20 -11.95
CA GLU A 233 -10.53 10.05 -12.04
C GLU A 233 -10.10 10.54 -10.66
N VAL A 234 -11.06 10.99 -9.81
CA VAL A 234 -10.74 11.39 -8.42
C VAL A 234 -10.22 10.19 -7.62
N ALA A 235 -10.86 9.03 -7.75
CA ALA A 235 -10.40 7.81 -7.09
C ALA A 235 -8.98 7.41 -7.54
N ARG A 236 -8.65 7.60 -8.83
CA ARG A 236 -7.29 7.38 -9.37
C ARG A 236 -6.27 8.33 -8.76
N GLU A 237 -6.56 9.63 -8.73
CA GLU A 237 -5.66 10.61 -8.10
C GLU A 237 -5.45 10.31 -6.61
N LEU A 238 -6.52 9.99 -5.86
CA LEU A 238 -6.42 9.64 -4.45
C LEU A 238 -5.54 8.41 -4.23
N GLY A 239 -5.77 7.34 -5.00
CA GLY A 239 -5.04 6.09 -4.86
C GLY A 239 -3.67 6.07 -5.55
N GLY A 240 -3.38 6.98 -6.47
CA GLY A 240 -2.17 6.95 -7.31
C GLY A 240 -2.17 5.73 -8.24
N TRP A 241 -3.24 5.56 -9.02
CA TRP A 241 -3.32 4.58 -10.11
C TRP A 241 -3.13 5.26 -11.45
N SER A 242 -2.31 4.69 -12.33
CA SER A 242 -2.28 4.98 -13.76
C SER A 242 -3.09 3.93 -14.51
N ASP A 243 -3.93 4.33 -15.43
CA ASP A 243 -4.46 3.41 -16.43
C ASP A 243 -3.34 3.16 -17.45
N GLY A 244 -3.08 1.88 -17.75
CA GLY A 244 -1.95 1.47 -18.59
C GLY A 244 -1.97 1.96 -20.04
N ASP A 245 -2.98 2.74 -20.45
CA ASP A 245 -3.19 3.15 -21.84
C ASP A 245 -3.42 4.66 -22.04
N ASP A 246 -3.55 5.46 -20.98
CA ASP A 246 -3.83 6.89 -21.06
C ASP A 246 -2.61 7.77 -20.78
N SER A 247 -1.57 7.65 -21.63
CA SER A 247 -0.45 8.61 -21.61
C SER A 247 -0.83 10.00 -22.17
N THR A 248 -2.02 10.17 -22.71
CA THR A 248 -2.44 11.40 -23.38
C THR A 248 -3.46 12.25 -22.62
N SER A 249 -4.14 11.72 -21.60
CA SER A 249 -5.12 12.49 -20.83
C SER A 249 -4.55 13.16 -19.57
N GLU A 250 -3.37 12.75 -19.09
CA GLU A 250 -2.74 13.29 -17.88
C GLU A 250 -2.05 14.65 -18.09
N ASP A 251 -1.79 15.06 -19.34
CA ASP A 251 -1.14 16.34 -19.68
C ASP A 251 -2.12 17.54 -19.75
N TYR A 252 -3.43 17.34 -19.61
CA TYR A 252 -4.45 18.38 -19.77
C TYR A 252 -5.21 18.71 -18.47
N GLY A 253 -4.52 19.16 -17.40
CA GLY A 253 -5.20 19.74 -16.24
C GLY A 253 -4.35 19.76 -14.97
N LYS A 254 -4.62 20.75 -14.08
CA LYS A 254 -3.96 20.89 -12.77
C LYS A 254 -4.42 19.85 -11.72
N GLY A 255 -5.13 18.77 -12.15
CA GLY A 255 -5.76 17.81 -11.24
C GLY A 255 -6.93 18.40 -10.44
N TYR A 256 -7.52 17.60 -9.57
CA TYR A 256 -8.61 18.05 -8.71
C TYR A 256 -8.12 18.84 -7.50
N THR A 257 -8.87 19.87 -7.10
CA THR A 257 -8.56 20.67 -5.91
C THR A 257 -8.57 19.80 -4.65
N LEU A 258 -7.80 20.21 -3.63
CA LEU A 258 -7.75 19.51 -2.35
C LEU A 258 -9.15 19.39 -1.70
N SER A 259 -9.95 20.46 -1.76
CA SER A 259 -11.34 20.47 -1.27
C SER A 259 -12.23 19.47 -2.00
N ARG A 260 -12.12 19.37 -3.32
CA ARG A 260 -12.88 18.38 -4.11
C ARG A 260 -12.45 16.95 -3.72
N LYS A 261 -11.15 16.70 -3.66
CA LYS A 261 -10.63 15.39 -3.21
C LYS A 261 -11.07 15.04 -1.79
N ALA A 262 -11.11 16.01 -0.86
CA ALA A 262 -11.58 15.81 0.50
C ALA A 262 -13.08 15.45 0.55
N ALA A 263 -13.90 16.14 -0.23
CA ALA A 263 -15.33 15.85 -0.31
C ALA A 263 -15.64 14.45 -0.86
N GLU A 264 -14.90 14.04 -1.89
CA GLU A 264 -15.06 12.70 -2.47
C GLU A 264 -14.50 11.61 -1.56
N LEU A 265 -13.33 11.85 -0.94
CA LEU A 265 -12.72 10.89 0.00
C LEU A 265 -13.62 10.61 1.19
N ALA A 266 -14.30 11.63 1.72
CA ALA A 266 -15.20 11.52 2.86
C ALA A 266 -16.42 10.59 2.63
N LYS A 267 -16.76 10.31 1.36
CA LYS A 267 -17.81 9.37 0.99
C LYS A 267 -17.40 7.91 1.16
N ILE A 268 -16.10 7.63 1.13
CA ILE A 268 -15.55 6.27 1.21
C ILE A 268 -15.63 5.80 2.66
N ARG A 269 -16.43 4.78 2.94
CA ARG A 269 -16.71 4.33 4.30
C ARG A 269 -16.45 2.82 4.44
N PHE A 270 -16.07 2.45 5.66
CA PHE A 270 -15.94 1.05 6.07
C PHE A 270 -16.77 0.83 7.37
N PRO A 271 -18.10 0.74 7.25
CA PRO A 271 -19.00 0.75 8.41
C PRO A 271 -18.72 -0.37 9.42
N ALA A 272 -18.28 -1.54 8.95
CA ALA A 272 -17.94 -2.66 9.83
C ALA A 272 -16.74 -2.35 10.72
N VAL A 273 -15.77 -1.59 10.22
CA VAL A 273 -14.57 -1.15 10.95
C VAL A 273 -14.90 0.04 11.85
N GLU A 274 -15.62 1.02 11.33
CA GLU A 274 -15.96 2.26 12.04
C GLU A 274 -16.75 2.02 13.33
N LYS A 275 -17.57 0.96 13.37
CA LYS A 275 -18.31 0.54 14.57
C LYS A 275 -17.43 0.06 15.73
N ILE A 276 -16.22 -0.37 15.45
CA ILE A 276 -15.31 -0.97 16.43
C ILE A 276 -14.11 -0.07 16.77
N LEU A 277 -13.83 0.93 15.94
CA LEU A 277 -12.74 1.88 16.18
C LEU A 277 -13.12 2.88 17.29
N PRO A 278 -12.16 3.35 18.11
CA PRO A 278 -12.39 4.30 19.20
C PRO A 278 -12.53 5.74 18.65
N LEU A 279 -13.56 6.02 17.85
CA LEU A 279 -13.78 7.32 17.25
C LEU A 279 -14.12 8.37 18.32
N GLN A 280 -13.42 9.52 18.30
CA GLN A 280 -13.74 10.66 19.14
C GLN A 280 -14.93 11.41 18.51
N GLY A 281 -16.00 11.65 19.30
CA GLY A 281 -17.08 12.55 18.87
C GLY A 281 -18.46 11.95 18.59
N VAL A 282 -18.66 10.65 18.77
CA VAL A 282 -20.02 10.11 18.91
C VAL A 282 -20.33 9.99 20.39
N ASN A 283 -20.52 11.14 21.07
CA ASN A 283 -21.28 11.17 22.33
C ASN A 283 -22.71 10.84 21.94
N GLU A 284 -23.10 9.58 21.97
CA GLU A 284 -24.48 9.22 22.29
C GLU A 284 -24.82 9.92 23.62
N LYS A 285 -25.65 10.94 23.54
CA LYS A 285 -26.45 11.35 24.70
C LYS A 285 -27.21 10.10 25.13
N ARG A 286 -26.64 9.37 26.09
CA ARG A 286 -27.45 8.44 26.89
C ARG A 286 -28.57 9.29 27.45
N HIS A 287 -29.74 9.10 26.92
CA HIS A 287 -30.95 9.47 27.58
C HIS A 287 -31.03 8.59 28.85
N ASP A 288 -30.49 9.11 29.94
CA ASP A 288 -30.95 8.72 31.27
C ASP A 288 -32.36 9.30 31.42
N GLY A 289 -33.36 8.44 31.27
CA GLY A 289 -34.74 8.64 31.59
C GLY A 289 -35.16 7.54 32.54
#